data_421096833939b3746347aed095e9e9aa
#
_entry.id   421096833939b3746347aed095e9e9aa
#
_cell.length_a   1.000
_cell.length_b   1.000
_cell.length_c   1.000
_cell.angle_alpha   90.00
_cell.angle_beta   90.00
_cell.angle_gamma   90.00
#
_symmetry.space_group_name_H-M   'P 1'
#
loop_
_entity.id
_entity.type
_entity.pdbx_description
1 polymer ?
#
loop_
_entity_poly.entity_id
_entity_poly.type
_entity_poly.pdbx_seq_one_letter_code
_entity_poly.pdbx_strand_id
1 'polypeptide(L)'
;MFAQIRAAIRKIPRGKVATYGDVAYAAGFPGAARQVVWALQGSGGLLPWQRVLGAGGKILLPGVKGAEQRFLLQSEGVNFIGLRVDMKQHRYAWPLRRKKERKLRKRTSRR
;
A
#
# COMPACT_ATOMS: atom_id res chain seq x y z
N MET A 1 -0.93 9.19 13.82
CA MET A 1 -0.26 8.60 12.65
C MET A 1 -0.65 7.17 12.37
N PHE A 2 -0.63 6.31 13.36
CA PHE A 2 -0.91 4.91 13.06
C PHE A 2 -2.35 4.64 12.62
N ALA A 3 -3.30 5.40 13.11
CA ALA A 3 -4.68 5.21 12.67
C ALA A 3 -4.82 5.49 11.17
N GLN A 4 -4.14 6.53 10.69
CA GLN A 4 -4.19 6.89 9.28
C GLN A 4 -3.47 5.84 8.44
N ILE A 5 -2.38 5.31 8.94
CA ILE A 5 -1.64 4.27 8.23
C ILE A 5 -2.50 3.03 8.10
N ARG A 6 -3.13 2.60 9.20
CA ARG A 6 -3.98 1.43 9.15
C ARG A 6 -5.17 1.63 8.19
N ALA A 7 -5.74 2.83 8.22
CA ALA A 7 -6.86 3.12 7.32
C ALA A 7 -6.42 3.04 5.86
N ALA A 8 -5.23 3.53 5.55
CA ALA A 8 -4.71 3.47 4.19
C ALA A 8 -4.51 2.02 3.75
N ILE A 9 -3.97 1.19 4.63
CA ILE A 9 -3.74 -0.21 4.31
C ILE A 9 -5.06 -0.93 4.04
N ARG A 10 -6.07 -0.66 4.84
CA ARG A 10 -7.35 -1.34 4.67
C ARG A 10 -7.99 -1.05 3.33
N LYS A 11 -7.63 0.04 2.70
CA LYS A 11 -8.22 0.38 1.41
C LYS A 11 -7.62 -0.37 0.24
N ILE A 12 -6.47 -1.02 0.43
CA ILE A 12 -5.87 -1.76 -0.67
C ILE A 12 -6.73 -2.98 -0.98
N PRO A 13 -7.32 -3.05 -2.16
CA PRO A 13 -8.24 -4.15 -2.45
C PRO A 13 -7.50 -5.41 -2.86
N ARG A 14 -8.23 -6.51 -2.87
CA ARG A 14 -7.72 -7.78 -3.32
C ARG A 14 -7.21 -7.64 -4.74
N GLY A 15 -6.07 -8.19 -5.03
CA GLY A 15 -5.46 -8.12 -6.36
C GLY A 15 -4.60 -6.90 -6.59
N LYS A 16 -4.49 -6.04 -5.58
CA LYS A 16 -3.65 -4.85 -5.66
C LYS A 16 -2.64 -4.85 -4.54
N VAL A 17 -1.54 -4.14 -4.74
CA VAL A 17 -0.48 -4.05 -3.75
C VAL A 17 0.04 -2.62 -3.66
N ALA A 18 0.80 -2.34 -2.62
CA ALA A 18 1.43 -1.05 -2.45
C ALA A 18 2.75 -1.24 -1.72
N THR A 19 3.66 -0.29 -1.87
CA THR A 19 4.90 -0.36 -1.11
C THR A 19 4.70 0.31 0.24
N TYR A 20 5.63 0.06 1.17
CA TYR A 20 5.57 0.72 2.46
C TYR A 20 5.57 2.24 2.27
N GLY A 21 6.37 2.73 1.32
CA GLY A 21 6.39 4.17 1.04
C GLY A 21 5.09 4.68 0.45
N ASP A 22 4.44 3.88 -0.40
CA ASP A 22 3.14 4.26 -0.96
C ASP A 22 2.10 4.44 0.14
N VAL A 23 2.09 3.51 1.09
CA VAL A 23 1.14 3.57 2.19
C VAL A 23 1.41 4.81 3.04
N ALA A 24 2.68 5.07 3.34
CA ALA A 24 3.03 6.24 4.14
C ALA A 24 2.56 7.52 3.46
N TYR A 25 2.79 7.61 2.16
CA TYR A 25 2.39 8.78 1.41
C TYR A 25 0.88 8.93 1.41
N ALA A 26 0.16 7.84 1.16
CA ALA A 26 -1.31 7.88 1.12
C ALA A 26 -1.89 8.24 2.47
N ALA A 27 -1.22 7.87 3.55
CA ALA A 27 -1.68 8.19 4.89
C ALA A 27 -1.42 9.64 5.28
N GLY A 28 -0.65 10.36 4.46
CA GLY A 28 -0.33 11.74 4.76
C GLY A 28 1.00 11.95 5.46
N PHE A 29 1.83 10.91 5.50
CA PHE A 29 3.11 10.99 6.19
C PHE A 29 4.25 10.49 5.30
N PRO A 30 4.56 11.24 4.23
CA PRO A 30 5.63 10.80 3.32
C PRO A 30 6.92 10.55 4.09
N GLY A 31 7.59 9.48 3.76
CA GLY A 31 8.84 9.13 4.44
C GLY A 31 8.66 8.28 5.67
N ALA A 32 7.43 7.95 6.05
CA ALA A 32 7.17 7.17 7.25
C ALA A 32 7.06 5.68 6.99
N ALA A 33 7.85 5.16 6.05
CA ALA A 33 7.77 3.73 5.71
C ALA A 33 8.05 2.83 6.91
N ARG A 34 8.97 3.24 7.79
CA ARG A 34 9.28 2.42 8.96
C ARG A 34 8.07 2.31 9.88
N GLN A 35 7.32 3.39 10.01
CA GLN A 35 6.14 3.37 10.84
C GLN A 35 5.05 2.47 10.24
N VAL A 36 5.04 2.34 8.91
CA VAL A 36 4.11 1.41 8.28
C VAL A 36 4.45 -0.02 8.69
N VAL A 37 5.74 -0.35 8.71
CA VAL A 37 6.16 -1.68 9.16
C VAL A 37 5.70 -1.91 10.60
N TRP A 38 5.89 -0.92 11.47
CA TRP A 38 5.48 -1.06 12.86
C TRP A 38 3.97 -1.25 12.99
N ALA A 39 3.20 -0.52 12.20
CA ALA A 39 1.75 -0.66 12.23
C ALA A 39 1.32 -2.05 11.84
N LEU A 40 1.98 -2.62 10.82
CA LEU A 40 1.66 -3.96 10.39
C LEU A 40 2.03 -5.01 11.44
N GLN A 41 3.20 -4.84 12.06
CA GLN A 41 3.61 -5.77 13.09
C GLN A 41 2.69 -5.74 14.29
N GLY A 42 2.15 -4.58 14.61
CA GLY A 42 1.27 -4.45 15.75
C GLY A 42 -0.17 -4.82 15.48
N SER A 43 -0.51 -5.18 14.25
CA SER A 43 -1.91 -5.44 13.91
C SER A 43 -2.38 -6.85 14.21
N GLY A 44 -1.44 -7.75 14.49
CA GLY A 44 -1.81 -9.14 14.76
C GLY A 44 -2.44 -9.84 13.59
N GLY A 45 -2.16 -9.39 12.39
CA GLY A 45 -2.70 -10.04 11.21
C GLY A 45 -4.08 -9.58 10.80
N LEU A 46 -4.60 -8.55 11.45
CA LEU A 46 -5.93 -8.06 11.11
C LEU A 46 -5.97 -7.21 9.86
N LEU A 47 -4.83 -6.73 9.41
CA LEU A 47 -4.76 -5.92 8.20
C LEU A 47 -4.36 -6.79 7.02
N PRO A 48 -4.65 -6.37 5.78
CA PRO A 48 -4.19 -7.12 4.61
C PRO A 48 -2.70 -6.90 4.40
N TRP A 49 -1.90 -7.39 5.33
CA TRP A 49 -0.47 -7.16 5.38
C TRP A 49 0.25 -7.68 4.14
N GLN A 50 -0.29 -8.74 3.54
CA GLN A 50 0.34 -9.33 2.37
C GLN A 50 0.37 -8.39 1.18
N ARG A 51 -0.49 -7.37 1.20
CA ARG A 51 -0.58 -6.43 0.09
C ARG A 51 0.39 -5.26 0.20
N VAL A 52 1.25 -5.28 1.23
CA VAL A 52 2.23 -4.20 1.42
C VAL A 52 3.63 -4.79 1.24
N LEU A 53 4.39 -4.19 0.34
CA LEU A 53 5.67 -4.74 -0.11
C LEU A 53 6.78 -3.70 -0.01
N GLY A 54 7.99 -4.17 -0.26
CA GLY A 54 9.11 -3.25 -0.35
C GLY A 54 9.15 -2.55 -1.70
N ALA A 55 10.07 -1.63 -1.85
CA ALA A 55 10.22 -0.86 -3.06
C ALA A 55 10.40 -1.79 -4.26
N GLY A 56 9.75 -1.44 -5.36
CA GLY A 56 9.85 -2.23 -6.58
C GLY A 56 9.06 -3.53 -6.54
N GLY A 57 8.24 -3.74 -5.52
CA GLY A 57 7.41 -4.94 -5.44
C GLY A 57 8.09 -6.13 -4.80
N LYS A 58 9.15 -5.86 -4.02
CA LYS A 58 9.88 -6.95 -3.39
C LYS A 58 9.23 -7.42 -2.11
N ILE A 59 9.26 -8.74 -1.89
CA ILE A 59 8.88 -9.30 -0.61
C ILE A 59 10.09 -9.19 0.30
N LEU A 60 9.97 -8.44 1.38
CA LEU A 60 11.08 -8.22 2.29
C LEU A 60 11.09 -9.15 3.49
N LEU A 61 9.97 -9.82 3.76
CA LEU A 61 9.89 -10.72 4.89
C LEU A 61 10.67 -11.99 4.62
N PRO A 62 11.51 -12.41 5.55
CA PRO A 62 12.33 -13.61 5.29
C PRO A 62 11.58 -14.89 5.57
N GLY A 63 12.08 -15.98 5.00
CA GLY A 63 11.65 -17.32 5.34
C GLY A 63 10.19 -17.60 5.08
N VAL A 64 9.58 -18.28 6.02
CA VAL A 64 8.21 -18.75 5.89
C VAL A 64 7.23 -17.61 5.69
N LYS A 65 7.46 -16.49 6.37
CA LYS A 65 6.53 -15.38 6.27
C LYS A 65 6.54 -14.78 4.88
N GLY A 66 7.70 -14.71 4.25
CA GLY A 66 7.78 -14.23 2.87
C GLY A 66 7.12 -15.19 1.91
N ALA A 67 7.28 -16.49 2.13
CA ALA A 67 6.65 -17.47 1.28
C ALA A 67 5.13 -17.41 1.43
N GLU A 68 4.65 -17.18 2.64
CA GLU A 68 3.23 -17.05 2.89
C GLU A 68 2.69 -15.82 2.17
N GLN A 69 3.44 -14.71 2.22
CA GLN A 69 3.02 -13.49 1.54
C GLN A 69 2.86 -13.74 0.05
N ARG A 70 3.84 -14.41 -0.55
CA ARG A 70 3.76 -14.69 -1.98
C ARG A 70 2.57 -15.58 -2.30
N PHE A 71 2.37 -16.60 -1.50
CA PHE A 71 1.25 -17.51 -1.72
C PHE A 71 -0.09 -16.76 -1.64
N LEU A 72 -0.25 -15.91 -0.64
CA LEU A 72 -1.50 -15.17 -0.48
C LEU A 72 -1.71 -14.23 -1.66
N LEU A 73 -0.67 -13.55 -2.11
CA LEU A 73 -0.81 -12.64 -3.23
C LEU A 73 -1.15 -13.39 -4.50
N GLN A 74 -0.51 -14.52 -4.74
CA GLN A 74 -0.83 -15.31 -5.91
C GLN A 74 -2.26 -15.82 -5.88
N SER A 75 -2.76 -16.15 -4.70
CA SER A 75 -4.14 -16.59 -4.58
C SER A 75 -5.13 -15.46 -4.83
N GLU A 76 -4.68 -14.21 -4.74
CA GLU A 76 -5.51 -13.06 -5.05
C GLU A 76 -5.38 -12.63 -6.51
N GLY A 77 -4.63 -13.38 -7.29
CA GLY A 77 -4.46 -13.05 -8.70
C GLY A 77 -3.31 -12.12 -9.00
N VAL A 78 -2.42 -11.88 -8.03
CA VAL A 78 -1.29 -10.99 -8.25
C VAL A 78 -0.19 -11.73 -9.00
N ASN A 79 0.29 -11.15 -10.07
CA ASN A 79 1.34 -11.74 -10.89
C ASN A 79 2.71 -11.25 -10.48
N PHE A 80 3.67 -12.15 -10.55
CA PHE A 80 5.06 -11.83 -10.23
C PHE A 80 5.90 -11.89 -11.48
N ILE A 81 6.92 -11.06 -11.54
CA ILE A 81 7.93 -11.13 -12.56
C ILE A 81 9.19 -11.49 -11.79
N GLY A 82 9.58 -12.77 -11.84
CA GLY A 82 10.67 -13.26 -11.02
C GLY A 82 10.30 -13.17 -9.56
N LEU A 83 11.08 -12.46 -8.79
CA LEU A 83 10.86 -12.36 -7.36
C LEU A 83 10.07 -11.12 -6.95
N ARG A 84 9.61 -10.34 -7.91
CA ARG A 84 8.89 -9.11 -7.60
C ARG A 84 7.50 -9.13 -8.18
N VAL A 85 6.58 -8.45 -7.52
CA VAL A 85 5.24 -8.25 -8.05
C VAL A 85 5.33 -7.34 -9.27
N ASP A 86 4.51 -7.63 -10.28
CA ASP A 86 4.41 -6.75 -11.44
C ASP A 86 3.67 -5.48 -11.03
N MET A 87 4.42 -4.47 -10.64
CA MET A 87 3.86 -3.24 -10.11
C MET A 87 3.08 -2.45 -11.15
N LYS A 88 3.40 -2.60 -12.42
CA LYS A 88 2.65 -1.89 -13.43
C LYS A 88 1.21 -2.37 -13.45
N GLN A 89 1.02 -3.64 -13.20
CA GLN A 89 -0.31 -4.23 -13.26
C GLN A 89 -1.07 -4.11 -11.94
N HIS A 90 -0.37 -4.21 -10.81
CA HIS A 90 -1.03 -4.40 -9.54
C HIS A 90 -0.91 -3.27 -8.54
N ARG A 91 -0.12 -2.24 -8.82
CA ARG A 91 0.08 -1.19 -7.85
C ARG A 91 -1.21 -0.41 -7.64
N TYR A 92 -1.59 -0.25 -6.38
CA TYR A 92 -2.81 0.45 -6.03
C TYR A 92 -2.59 1.95 -6.00
N ALA A 93 -3.56 2.70 -6.53
CA ALA A 93 -3.55 4.14 -6.45
C ALA A 93 -4.75 4.55 -5.63
N TRP A 94 -4.51 5.11 -4.44
CA TRP A 94 -5.60 5.56 -3.61
C TRP A 94 -6.35 6.67 -4.30
N PRO A 95 -7.66 6.75 -4.10
CA PRO A 95 -8.43 7.85 -4.68
C PRO A 95 -7.88 9.16 -4.15
N LEU A 96 -7.81 10.15 -5.03
CA LEU A 96 -7.26 11.40 -4.65
C LEU A 96 -8.11 12.14 -3.68
N ARG A 97 -7.59 12.45 -2.52
CA ARG A 97 -8.29 13.19 -1.62
C ARG A 97 -8.27 14.57 -2.02
N ARG A 98 -7.39 14.94 -2.84
CA ARG A 98 -7.33 16.24 -3.30
C ARG A 98 -8.41 16.63 -4.18
N LYS A 99 -9.36 15.81 -4.44
CA LYS A 99 -10.46 16.21 -5.18
C LYS A 99 -11.07 17.39 -4.55
N LYS A 100 -11.06 17.46 -3.25
CA LYS A 100 -11.60 18.59 -2.61
C LYS A 100 -10.83 19.80 -2.91
N GLU A 101 -9.55 19.66 -3.00
CA GLU A 101 -8.74 20.77 -3.30
C GLU A 101 -8.95 21.25 -4.68
N ARG A 102 -9.24 20.34 -5.58
CA ARG A 102 -9.46 20.75 -6.91
C ARG A 102 -10.66 21.60 -7.02
N LYS A 103 -11.65 21.33 -6.23
CA LYS A 103 -12.80 22.16 -6.28
C LYS A 103 -12.46 23.55 -5.88
N LEU A 104 -11.60 23.69 -4.93
CA LEU A 104 -11.21 25.00 -4.53
C LEU A 104 -10.51 25.71 -5.63
N ARG A 105 -9.66 25.02 -6.31
CA ARG A 105 -8.96 25.65 -7.37
C ARG A 105 -9.83 26.09 -8.47
N LYS A 106 -10.82 25.34 -8.75
CA LYS A 106 -11.68 25.72 -9.77
C LYS A 106 -12.30 26.99 -9.50
N ARG A 107 -12.66 27.26 -8.31
CA ARG A 107 -13.28 28.47 -8.04
C ARG A 107 -12.38 29.58 -8.32
N THR A 108 -11.13 29.44 -7.98
CA THR A 108 -10.29 30.56 -8.20
C THR A 108 -9.95 30.74 -9.62
N SER A 109 -10.02 29.72 -10.35
CA SER A 109 -9.62 29.86 -11.70
C SER A 109 -10.65 30.48 -12.55
N ARG A 110 -11.83 30.63 -12.08
CA ARG A 110 -12.77 31.15 -12.86
C ARG A 110 -12.77 32.48 -12.96
N ARG A 111 -12.23 33.11 -12.33
CA ARG A 111 -12.30 34.41 -12.41
C ARG A 111 -11.51 35.04 -12.91
#